data_a52936fd1f43a7a74911acd04c66aa70
#
_entry.id   a52936fd1f43a7a74911acd04c66aa70
#
_cell.length_a   1.000
_cell.length_b   1.000
_cell.length_c   1.000
_cell.angle_alpha   90.00
_cell.angle_beta   90.00
_cell.angle_gamma   90.00
#
_symmetry.space_group_name_H-M   'P 1'
#
loop_
_entity.id
_entity.type
_entity.pdbx_description
1 polymer ?
#
loop_
_entity_poly.entity_id
_entity_poly.type
_entity_poly.pdbx_seq_one_letter_code
_entity_poly.pdbx_strand_id
1 'polypeptide(L)'
;MVLSLEIPQSAESLYDCLDSYTKKITLDCDNSWKCDKCKELVEPEKKIVIWKQSPVLIILLKKYSINHKKDNFLKFPINLDISNYTLNYNQKSCSYKLSGICIQSGSLGGGHYYAICRNELDGQWREYNDTHVKEVSEEHLLREKPYCLFYRRL
;
A
#
# COMPACT_ATOMS: atom_id res chain seq x y z
N MET A 1 9.42 6.07 -2.80
CA MET A 1 8.18 6.68 -2.25
C MET A 1 7.54 5.66 -1.32
N VAL A 2 7.03 6.10 -0.18
CA VAL A 2 6.28 5.25 0.75
C VAL A 2 4.84 5.75 0.80
N LEU A 3 3.87 4.85 0.63
CA LEU A 3 2.46 5.08 0.83
C LEU A 3 1.99 4.28 2.05
N SER A 4 1.44 4.96 3.04
CA SER A 4 0.79 4.31 4.18
C SER A 4 -0.71 4.28 3.92
N LEU A 5 -1.26 3.09 3.66
CA LEU A 5 -2.65 2.91 3.28
C LEU A 5 -3.47 2.36 4.45
N GLU A 6 -4.60 3.00 4.72
CA GLU A 6 -5.65 2.41 5.54
C GLU A 6 -6.27 1.22 4.82
N ILE A 7 -6.67 0.20 5.57
CA ILE A 7 -7.44 -0.93 5.04
C ILE A 7 -8.91 -0.68 5.37
N PRO A 8 -9.76 -0.30 4.40
CA PRO A 8 -11.20 -0.21 4.61
C PRO A 8 -11.79 -1.55 5.09
N GLN A 9 -12.88 -1.50 5.82
CA GLN A 9 -13.50 -2.72 6.35
C GLN A 9 -13.98 -3.66 5.24
N SER A 10 -14.41 -3.10 4.12
CA SER A 10 -14.89 -3.84 2.95
C SER A 10 -13.81 -4.11 1.90
N ALA A 11 -12.54 -3.78 2.18
CA ALA A 11 -11.47 -3.96 1.19
C ALA A 11 -11.17 -5.44 0.96
N GLU A 12 -11.15 -5.84 -0.29
CA GLU A 12 -10.75 -7.17 -0.76
C GLU A 12 -9.41 -7.18 -1.48
N SER A 13 -8.97 -5.99 -1.95
CA SER A 13 -7.78 -5.83 -2.76
C SER A 13 -6.96 -4.60 -2.40
N LEU A 14 -5.71 -4.57 -2.83
CA LEU A 14 -4.84 -3.39 -2.71
C LEU A 14 -5.42 -2.17 -3.45
N TYR A 15 -6.16 -2.40 -4.54
CA TYR A 15 -6.81 -1.31 -5.27
C TYR A 15 -7.88 -0.62 -4.43
N ASP A 16 -8.65 -1.35 -3.61
CA ASP A 16 -9.65 -0.74 -2.73
C ASP A 16 -9.00 0.19 -1.70
N CYS A 17 -7.79 -0.16 -1.25
CA CYS A 17 -7.01 0.70 -0.36
C CYS A 17 -6.51 1.97 -1.08
N LEU A 18 -6.09 1.85 -2.35
CA LEU A 18 -5.67 2.98 -3.17
C LEU A 18 -6.85 3.89 -3.53
N ASP A 19 -8.01 3.30 -3.86
CA ASP A 19 -9.25 4.03 -4.11
C ASP A 19 -9.67 4.83 -2.89
N SER A 20 -9.65 4.21 -1.71
CA SER A 20 -9.94 4.88 -0.44
C SER A 20 -8.95 6.02 -0.14
N TYR A 21 -7.65 5.80 -0.40
CA TYR A 21 -6.60 6.79 -0.16
C TYR A 21 -6.74 8.03 -1.05
N THR A 22 -7.17 7.85 -2.29
CA THR A 22 -7.30 8.92 -3.29
C THR A 22 -8.72 9.46 -3.42
N LYS A 23 -9.66 8.91 -2.64
CA LYS A 23 -11.06 9.34 -2.62
C LYS A 23 -11.14 10.82 -2.26
N LYS A 24 -11.98 11.53 -3.01
CA LYS A 24 -12.36 12.90 -2.68
C LYS A 24 -13.26 12.89 -1.45
N ILE A 25 -12.92 13.68 -0.45
CA ILE A 25 -13.70 13.84 0.78
C ILE A 25 -14.05 15.32 0.97
N THR A 26 -15.25 15.59 1.44
CA THR A 26 -15.65 16.93 1.93
C THR A 26 -15.28 16.97 3.42
N LEU A 27 -14.60 18.02 3.84
CA LEU A 27 -14.33 18.25 5.26
C LEU A 27 -15.61 18.77 5.92
N ASP A 28 -15.96 18.18 7.05
CA ASP A 28 -17.14 18.55 7.83
C ASP A 28 -16.95 19.88 8.60
N CYS A 29 -17.99 20.34 9.29
CA CYS A 29 -17.97 21.60 10.03
C CYS A 29 -16.87 21.63 11.11
N ASP A 30 -16.51 20.49 11.72
CA ASP A 30 -15.46 20.41 12.75
C ASP A 30 -14.04 20.57 12.14
N ASN A 31 -13.92 20.33 10.83
CA ASN A 31 -12.70 20.45 10.05
C ASN A 31 -12.79 21.54 8.97
N SER A 32 -13.73 22.47 9.12
CA SER A 32 -13.93 23.57 8.18
C SER A 32 -12.71 24.47 8.10
N TRP A 33 -12.47 25.04 6.92
CA TRP A 33 -11.34 25.92 6.67
C TRP A 33 -11.80 27.35 6.40
N LYS A 34 -11.13 28.33 7.02
CA LYS A 34 -11.38 29.74 6.76
C LYS A 34 -10.81 30.13 5.40
N CYS A 35 -11.67 30.43 4.44
CA CYS A 35 -11.27 30.82 3.10
C CYS A 35 -10.63 32.22 3.10
N ASP A 36 -9.44 32.35 2.52
CA ASP A 36 -8.73 33.64 2.46
C ASP A 36 -9.42 34.67 1.54
N LYS A 37 -10.25 34.22 0.59
CA LYS A 37 -10.98 35.09 -0.33
C LYS A 37 -12.30 35.62 0.27
N CYS A 38 -13.18 34.72 0.70
CA CYS A 38 -14.48 35.12 1.26
C CYS A 38 -14.46 35.40 2.77
N LYS A 39 -13.37 35.05 3.46
CA LYS A 39 -13.18 35.18 4.90
C LYS A 39 -14.17 34.36 5.76
N GLU A 40 -14.92 33.48 5.14
CA GLU A 40 -15.91 32.61 5.77
C GLU A 40 -15.34 31.22 6.01
N LEU A 41 -15.92 30.49 6.98
CA LEU A 41 -15.67 29.07 7.18
C LEU A 41 -16.39 28.30 6.07
N VAL A 42 -15.63 27.45 5.38
CA VAL A 42 -16.14 26.60 4.27
C VAL A 42 -15.80 25.16 4.54
N GLU A 43 -16.58 24.27 3.97
CA GLU A 43 -16.33 22.82 3.96
C GLU A 43 -15.64 22.42 2.65
N PRO A 44 -14.31 22.50 2.57
CA PRO A 44 -13.61 22.27 1.31
C PRO A 44 -13.54 20.80 0.97
N GLU A 45 -13.42 20.54 -0.31
CA GLU A 45 -13.11 19.20 -0.81
C GLU A 45 -11.60 18.95 -0.78
N LYS A 46 -11.21 17.82 -0.21
CA LYS A 46 -9.82 17.34 -0.16
C LYS A 46 -9.67 16.10 -1.03
N LYS A 47 -8.65 16.06 -1.86
CA LYS A 47 -8.23 14.87 -2.62
C LYS A 47 -6.72 14.71 -2.55
N ILE A 48 -6.27 13.47 -2.37
CA ILE A 48 -4.84 13.11 -2.44
C ILE A 48 -4.60 12.46 -3.79
N VAL A 49 -3.51 12.85 -4.46
CA VAL A 49 -3.07 12.24 -5.73
C VAL A 49 -1.56 12.05 -5.72
N ILE A 50 -1.08 11.05 -6.43
CA ILE A 50 0.35 10.81 -6.59
C ILE A 50 0.86 11.75 -7.70
N TRP A 51 1.69 12.72 -7.33
CA TRP A 51 2.24 13.68 -8.29
C TRP A 51 3.35 13.09 -9.16
N LYS A 52 4.29 12.36 -8.54
CA LYS A 52 5.48 11.83 -9.21
C LYS A 52 5.73 10.38 -8.81
N GLN A 53 5.92 9.55 -9.82
CA GLN A 53 6.28 8.15 -9.63
C GLN A 53 7.74 8.01 -9.18
N SER A 54 7.97 7.17 -8.20
CA SER A 54 9.31 6.79 -7.74
C SER A 54 9.77 5.52 -8.44
N PRO A 55 11.07 5.29 -8.65
CA PRO A 55 11.58 4.00 -9.11
C PRO A 55 11.19 2.84 -8.19
N VAL A 56 11.08 3.11 -6.89
CA VAL A 56 10.63 2.13 -5.89
C VAL A 56 9.41 2.69 -5.18
N LEU A 57 8.34 1.90 -5.14
CA LEU A 57 7.11 2.16 -4.40
C LEU A 57 7.01 1.16 -3.24
N ILE A 58 6.97 1.67 -2.03
CA ILE A 58 6.74 0.88 -0.82
C ILE A 58 5.33 1.19 -0.34
N ILE A 59 4.53 0.15 -0.15
CA ILE A 59 3.18 0.27 0.37
C ILE A 59 3.14 -0.37 1.75
N LEU A 60 2.89 0.45 2.76
CA LEU A 60 2.66 0.04 4.13
C LEU A 60 1.16 -0.07 4.38
N LEU A 61 0.70 -1.25 4.77
CA LEU A 61 -0.69 -1.49 5.14
C LEU A 61 -0.87 -1.24 6.64
N LYS A 62 -1.72 -0.29 7.01
CA LYS A 62 -2.01 0.03 8.41
C LYS A 62 -2.90 -1.03 9.04
N LYS A 63 -2.29 -2.15 9.40
CA LYS A 63 -2.98 -3.30 10.02
C LYS A 63 -3.31 -3.10 11.49
N TYR A 64 -2.62 -2.20 12.17
CA TYR A 64 -2.76 -2.00 13.61
C TYR A 64 -3.59 -0.75 13.91
N SER A 65 -4.56 -0.90 14.79
CA SER A 65 -5.25 0.16 15.50
C SER A 65 -4.98 0.04 17.00
N ILE A 66 -5.49 0.97 17.81
CA ILE A 66 -5.21 1.03 19.25
C ILE A 66 -5.53 -0.30 19.96
N ASN A 67 -6.59 -1.01 19.54
CA ASN A 67 -7.09 -2.17 20.26
C ASN A 67 -7.15 -3.47 19.44
N HIS A 68 -6.84 -3.45 18.15
CA HIS A 68 -6.91 -4.66 17.33
C HIS A 68 -6.01 -4.63 16.10
N LYS A 69 -5.66 -5.81 15.63
CA LYS A 69 -4.97 -6.05 14.36
C LYS A 69 -6.01 -6.40 13.30
N LYS A 70 -5.99 -5.69 12.18
CA LYS A 70 -6.73 -6.06 10.96
C LYS A 70 -5.96 -7.18 10.25
N ASP A 71 -6.45 -8.39 10.35
CA ASP A 71 -5.78 -9.57 9.76
C ASP A 71 -6.54 -10.14 8.55
N ASN A 72 -7.33 -9.30 7.90
CA ASN A 72 -8.04 -9.68 6.68
C ASN A 72 -7.06 -10.01 5.57
N PHE A 73 -7.41 -11.01 4.77
CA PHE A 73 -6.71 -11.28 3.52
C PHE A 73 -7.00 -10.16 2.53
N LEU A 74 -5.94 -9.63 1.92
CA LEU A 74 -6.02 -8.56 0.93
C LEU A 74 -5.31 -9.03 -0.34
N LYS A 75 -6.03 -9.16 -1.44
CA LYS A 75 -5.46 -9.49 -2.73
C LYS A 75 -4.52 -8.38 -3.20
N PHE A 76 -3.34 -8.74 -3.64
CA PHE A 76 -2.37 -7.80 -4.21
C PHE A 76 -1.79 -8.35 -5.52
N PRO A 77 -1.58 -7.52 -6.54
CA PRO A 77 -1.08 -7.98 -7.83
C PRO A 77 0.45 -8.08 -7.85
N ILE A 78 0.98 -8.99 -8.67
CA ILE A 78 2.42 -8.99 -9.04
C ILE A 78 2.75 -7.78 -9.93
N ASN A 79 1.86 -7.44 -10.87
CA ASN A 79 2.00 -6.24 -11.70
C ASN A 79 0.93 -5.23 -11.28
N LEU A 80 1.38 -4.13 -10.69
CA LEU A 80 0.53 -3.07 -10.16
C LEU A 80 0.54 -1.89 -11.13
N ASP A 81 -0.62 -1.48 -11.59
CA ASP A 81 -0.82 -0.24 -12.34
C ASP A 81 -1.44 0.82 -11.43
N ILE A 82 -0.74 1.96 -11.29
CA ILE A 82 -1.23 3.09 -10.49
C ILE A 82 -1.64 4.30 -11.35
N SER A 83 -1.90 4.12 -12.64
CA SER A 83 -2.24 5.20 -13.57
C SER A 83 -3.42 6.04 -13.09
N ASN A 84 -4.46 5.39 -12.57
CA ASN A 84 -5.68 6.06 -12.08
C ASN A 84 -5.45 6.91 -10.81
N TYR A 85 -4.32 6.73 -10.12
CA TYR A 85 -3.99 7.39 -8.86
C TYR A 85 -2.95 8.49 -9.03
N THR A 86 -2.47 8.71 -10.26
CA THR A 86 -1.41 9.67 -10.58
C THR A 86 -1.91 10.79 -11.48
N LEU A 87 -1.28 11.96 -11.39
CA LEU A 87 -1.54 13.06 -12.33
C LEU A 87 -0.75 12.95 -13.65
N ASN A 88 0.03 11.93 -13.82
CA ASN A 88 0.82 11.49 -14.98
C ASN A 88 1.01 12.52 -16.12
N TYR A 89 1.49 13.73 -15.81
CA TYR A 89 1.71 14.79 -16.79
C TYR A 89 2.69 14.42 -17.90
N ASN A 90 3.57 13.45 -17.68
CA ASN A 90 4.66 13.09 -18.59
C ASN A 90 4.42 11.77 -19.32
N GLN A 91 3.22 11.18 -19.26
CA GLN A 91 2.86 9.90 -19.90
C GLN A 91 3.87 8.75 -19.66
N LYS A 92 4.60 8.81 -18.54
CA LYS A 92 5.51 7.73 -18.14
C LYS A 92 4.69 6.54 -17.65
N SER A 93 5.23 5.35 -17.84
CA SER A 93 4.64 4.12 -17.30
C SER A 93 4.39 4.27 -15.80
N CYS A 94 3.17 3.96 -15.39
CA CYS A 94 2.74 3.87 -13.99
C CYS A 94 2.68 2.41 -13.51
N SER A 95 3.29 1.51 -14.28
CA SER A 95 3.33 0.08 -14.02
C SER A 95 4.51 -0.27 -13.14
N TYR A 96 4.25 -1.12 -12.16
CA TYR A 96 5.21 -1.61 -11.19
C TYR A 96 5.16 -3.13 -11.14
N LYS A 97 6.29 -3.73 -10.82
CA LYS A 97 6.39 -5.18 -10.57
C LYS A 97 6.77 -5.41 -9.11
N LEU A 98 6.09 -6.35 -8.46
CA LEU A 98 6.39 -6.75 -7.09
C LEU A 98 7.80 -7.35 -7.02
N SER A 99 8.59 -6.87 -6.09
CA SER A 99 9.96 -7.36 -5.81
C SER A 99 10.07 -8.06 -4.46
N GLY A 100 9.14 -7.80 -3.54
CA GLY A 100 9.12 -8.46 -2.24
C GLY A 100 7.96 -8.00 -1.37
N ILE A 101 7.71 -8.78 -0.34
CA ILE A 101 6.76 -8.47 0.73
C ILE A 101 7.43 -8.70 2.08
N CYS A 102 7.02 -7.93 3.07
CA CYS A 102 7.32 -8.18 4.47
C CYS A 102 6.03 -8.62 5.17
N ILE A 103 6.10 -9.70 5.88
CA ILE A 103 4.99 -10.27 6.65
C ILE A 103 5.26 -10.07 8.13
N GLN A 104 4.23 -9.69 8.88
CA GLN A 104 4.26 -9.63 10.33
C GLN A 104 3.32 -10.69 10.89
N SER A 105 3.88 -11.65 11.61
CA SER A 105 3.18 -12.69 12.34
C SER A 105 3.12 -12.32 13.83
N GLY A 106 2.00 -12.55 14.48
CA GLY A 106 1.83 -12.27 15.91
C GLY A 106 0.74 -11.23 16.21
N SER A 107 0.75 -10.73 17.44
CA SER A 107 -0.25 -9.83 18.02
C SER A 107 0.28 -8.41 18.23
N LEU A 108 -0.52 -7.55 18.88
CA LEU A 108 -0.12 -6.20 19.29
C LEU A 108 1.04 -6.17 20.29
N GLY A 109 1.15 -7.20 21.14
CA GLY A 109 2.16 -7.25 22.21
C GLY A 109 3.49 -7.88 21.81
N GLY A 110 3.62 -8.41 20.59
CA GLY A 110 4.85 -9.03 20.11
C GLY A 110 4.60 -9.84 18.84
N GLY A 111 5.65 -10.04 18.08
CA GLY A 111 5.54 -10.76 16.82
C GLY A 111 6.89 -10.97 16.16
N HIS A 112 6.83 -11.61 15.03
CA HIS A 112 7.97 -11.96 14.20
C HIS A 112 7.77 -11.38 12.79
N TYR A 113 8.86 -10.93 12.19
CA TYR A 113 8.87 -10.44 10.82
C TYR A 113 9.72 -11.36 9.94
N TYR A 114 9.21 -11.65 8.77
CA TYR A 114 9.94 -12.33 7.72
C TYR A 114 9.60 -11.72 6.36
N ALA A 115 10.38 -12.05 5.35
CA ALA A 115 10.22 -11.49 4.02
C ALA A 115 10.16 -12.58 2.96
N ILE A 116 9.41 -12.31 1.89
CA ILE A 116 9.48 -13.07 0.66
C ILE A 116 9.95 -12.11 -0.43
N CYS A 117 11.09 -12.39 -1.04
CA CYS A 117 11.69 -11.54 -2.05
C CYS A 117 11.95 -12.31 -3.33
N ARG A 118 11.85 -11.61 -4.45
CA ARG A 118 12.23 -12.11 -5.76
C ARG A 118 13.73 -11.90 -5.95
N ASN A 119 14.45 -12.97 -6.22
CA ASN A 119 15.85 -12.86 -6.62
C ASN A 119 15.91 -12.40 -8.09
N GLU A 120 16.68 -11.35 -8.36
CA GLU A 120 16.77 -10.76 -9.70
C GLU A 120 17.62 -11.60 -10.65
N LEU A 121 18.55 -12.41 -10.15
CA LEU A 121 19.46 -13.22 -10.98
C LEU A 121 18.76 -14.42 -11.60
N ASP A 122 17.91 -15.11 -10.83
CA ASP A 122 17.23 -16.32 -11.28
C ASP A 122 15.69 -16.18 -11.37
N GLY A 123 15.17 -15.04 -10.88
CA GLY A 123 13.74 -14.75 -10.92
C GLY A 123 12.89 -15.52 -9.90
N GLN A 124 13.50 -16.35 -9.07
CA GLN A 124 12.80 -17.17 -8.09
C GLN A 124 12.39 -16.39 -6.85
N TRP A 125 11.27 -16.77 -6.26
CA TRP A 125 10.83 -16.26 -4.98
C TRP A 125 11.43 -17.06 -3.83
N ARG A 126 11.96 -16.38 -2.82
CA ARG A 126 12.52 -16.99 -1.62
C ARG A 126 11.95 -16.33 -0.37
N GLU A 127 11.57 -17.15 0.58
CA GLU A 127 11.27 -16.74 1.95
C GLU A 127 12.56 -16.64 2.74
N TYR A 128 12.74 -15.51 3.42
CA TYR A 128 13.84 -15.21 4.33
C TYR A 128 13.28 -15.06 5.73
N ASN A 129 13.55 -16.03 6.58
CA ASN A 129 13.01 -16.11 7.93
C ASN A 129 14.14 -16.42 8.90
N ASP A 130 14.73 -15.39 9.48
CA ASP A 130 15.97 -15.41 10.26
C ASP A 130 17.10 -16.11 9.48
N THR A 131 17.58 -17.24 9.97
CA THR A 131 18.64 -18.04 9.34
C THR A 131 18.13 -19.00 8.27
N HIS A 132 16.81 -19.12 8.12
CA HIS A 132 16.20 -20.04 7.17
C HIS A 132 15.85 -19.34 5.86
N VAL A 133 16.32 -19.91 4.77
CA VAL A 133 15.99 -19.47 3.41
C VAL A 133 15.45 -20.67 2.64
N LYS A 134 14.26 -20.50 2.04
CA LYS A 134 13.65 -21.55 1.20
C LYS A 134 13.02 -20.95 -0.05
N GLU A 135 13.00 -21.70 -1.13
CA GLU A 135 12.23 -21.33 -2.32
C GLU A 135 10.75 -21.51 -2.06
N VAL A 136 9.96 -20.57 -2.62
CA VAL A 136 8.50 -20.58 -2.53
C VAL A 136 7.90 -20.29 -3.91
N SER A 137 6.70 -20.80 -4.16
CA SER A 137 5.99 -20.52 -5.38
C SER A 137 5.33 -19.13 -5.34
N GLU A 138 5.03 -18.57 -6.51
CA GLU A 138 4.23 -17.34 -6.62
C GLU A 138 2.83 -17.53 -6.03
N GLU A 139 2.26 -18.74 -6.16
CA GLU A 139 0.98 -19.07 -5.55
C GLU A 139 1.03 -18.98 -4.01
N HIS A 140 2.12 -19.46 -3.41
CA HIS A 140 2.34 -19.33 -1.96
C HIS A 140 2.44 -17.86 -1.56
N LEU A 141 3.25 -17.07 -2.27
CA LEU A 141 3.40 -15.63 -2.05
C LEU A 141 2.05 -14.90 -2.07
N LEU A 142 1.18 -15.21 -3.05
CA LEU A 142 -0.11 -14.53 -3.23
C LEU A 142 -1.16 -14.91 -2.18
N ARG A 143 -0.91 -15.92 -1.36
CA ARG A 143 -1.75 -16.28 -0.21
C ARG A 143 -1.32 -15.61 1.09
N GLU A 144 -0.16 -14.94 1.09
CA GLU A 144 0.36 -14.27 2.26
C GLU A 144 -0.42 -13.00 2.62
N LYS A 145 -0.27 -12.58 3.87
CA LYS A 145 -0.89 -11.36 4.41
C LYS A 145 0.18 -10.28 4.64
N PRO A 146 0.62 -9.56 3.62
CA PRO A 146 1.72 -8.63 3.73
C PRO A 146 1.42 -7.49 4.70
N TYR A 147 2.45 -7.06 5.42
CA TYR A 147 2.49 -5.83 6.18
C TYR A 147 3.04 -4.68 5.33
N CYS A 148 4.10 -4.97 4.54
CA CYS A 148 4.65 -4.08 3.54
C CYS A 148 4.78 -4.80 2.19
N LEU A 149 4.54 -4.05 1.10
CA LEU A 149 4.79 -4.50 -0.26
C LEU A 149 5.83 -3.57 -0.92
N PHE A 150 6.76 -4.18 -1.63
CA PHE A 150 7.83 -3.48 -2.33
C PHE A 150 7.68 -3.70 -3.83
N TYR A 151 7.48 -2.60 -4.55
CA TYR A 151 7.29 -2.60 -5.99
C TYR A 151 8.40 -1.81 -6.67
N ARG A 152 8.88 -2.29 -7.81
CA ARG A 152 9.83 -1.59 -8.69
C ARG A 152 9.12 -1.16 -9.96
N ARG A 153 9.34 0.07 -10.40
CA ARG A 153 8.78 0.58 -11.64
C ARG A 153 9.38 -0.15 -12.84
N LEU A 154 8.53 -0.50 -13.81
CA LEU A 154 8.89 -1.08 -15.10
C LEU A 154 9.33 -0.01 -16.10
#